data_19fda8dca221af3a278908f974a774f5
#
_entry.id   19fda8dca221af3a278908f974a774f5
#
_cell.length_a   1.000
_cell.length_b   1.000
_cell.length_c   1.000
_cell.angle_alpha   90.00
_cell.angle_beta   90.00
_cell.angle_gamma   90.00
#
_symmetry.space_group_name_H-M   'P 1'
#
loop_
_entity.id
_entity.type
_entity.pdbx_description
1 polymer ?
#
loop_
_entity_poly.entity_id
_entity_poly.type
_entity_poly.pdbx_seq_one_letter_code
_entity_poly.pdbx_strand_id
1 'polypeptide(L)'
;MKLLHIKFFTAILFSAALFSSCDKLETDPVGVPELENYYYAGFFSIPWNNTATASVLRNQTALIKFPVKFHSSYLRDYDPSAQYALITTGITNPAVVGQDFEVVDKSGNKITSSNGIYALVFPKAETKIDTLYFKVLNNQLPGTRRIEINLVTNTTQQYTVGTFSQAFKRFIEIR
;
A
#
# COMPACT_ATOMS: atom_id res chain seq x y z
N MET A 1 -23.40 -22.61 -59.05
CA MET A 1 -23.54 -22.87 -57.59
C MET A 1 -22.26 -23.32 -56.86
N LYS A 2 -21.34 -24.05 -57.48
CA LYS A 2 -20.09 -24.53 -56.81
C LYS A 2 -19.08 -23.43 -56.38
N LEU A 3 -18.99 -22.33 -57.12
CA LEU A 3 -18.03 -21.24 -56.80
C LEU A 3 -18.44 -20.41 -55.58
N LEU A 4 -19.72 -20.33 -55.25
CA LEU A 4 -20.22 -19.54 -54.11
C LEU A 4 -19.88 -20.21 -52.76
N HIS A 5 -19.91 -21.55 -52.73
CA HIS A 5 -19.60 -22.32 -51.52
C HIS A 5 -18.11 -22.28 -51.16
N ILE A 6 -17.23 -22.23 -52.18
CA ILE A 6 -15.78 -22.14 -51.95
C ILE A 6 -15.42 -20.78 -51.33
N LYS A 7 -16.03 -19.68 -51.79
CA LYS A 7 -15.78 -18.34 -51.21
C LYS A 7 -16.31 -18.20 -49.78
N PHE A 8 -17.41 -18.86 -49.47
CA PHE A 8 -17.98 -18.85 -48.11
C PHE A 8 -17.13 -19.68 -47.13
N PHE A 9 -16.63 -20.84 -47.59
CA PHE A 9 -15.72 -21.65 -46.78
C PHE A 9 -14.37 -20.96 -46.47
N THR A 10 -13.82 -20.26 -47.47
CA THR A 10 -12.57 -19.50 -47.28
C THR A 10 -12.75 -18.33 -46.31
N ALA A 11 -13.87 -17.63 -46.33
CA ALA A 11 -14.18 -16.55 -45.42
C ALA A 11 -14.36 -17.03 -43.98
N ILE A 12 -14.97 -18.20 -43.77
CA ILE A 12 -15.15 -18.80 -42.45
C ILE A 12 -13.82 -19.30 -41.89
N LEU A 13 -12.94 -19.88 -42.70
CA LEU A 13 -11.61 -20.30 -42.28
C LEU A 13 -10.72 -19.11 -41.86
N PHE A 14 -10.85 -17.99 -42.60
CA PHE A 14 -10.08 -16.77 -42.30
C PHE A 14 -10.58 -16.08 -41.02
N SER A 15 -11.88 -16.10 -40.76
CA SER A 15 -12.41 -15.55 -39.49
C SER A 15 -12.08 -16.42 -38.28
N ALA A 16 -12.04 -17.75 -38.44
CA ALA A 16 -11.63 -18.66 -37.36
C ALA A 16 -10.13 -18.48 -36.96
N ALA A 17 -9.28 -18.15 -37.94
CA ALA A 17 -7.86 -17.88 -37.66
C ALA A 17 -7.63 -16.55 -36.88
N LEU A 18 -8.58 -15.61 -36.97
CA LEU A 18 -8.47 -14.35 -36.22
C LEU A 18 -8.88 -14.48 -34.75
N PHE A 19 -9.64 -15.51 -34.38
CA PHE A 19 -10.04 -15.75 -32.99
C PHE A 19 -9.04 -16.63 -32.21
N SER A 20 -8.14 -17.34 -32.87
CA SER A 20 -7.09 -18.13 -32.22
C SER A 20 -5.86 -17.29 -31.85
N SER A 21 -5.80 -16.00 -32.17
CA SER A 21 -4.71 -15.09 -31.81
C SER A 21 -4.89 -14.43 -30.44
N CYS A 22 -5.90 -14.84 -29.69
CA CYS A 22 -6.03 -14.48 -28.28
C CYS A 22 -5.62 -15.65 -27.37
N ASP A 23 -4.63 -16.44 -27.77
CA ASP A 23 -3.89 -17.20 -26.79
C ASP A 23 -3.21 -16.19 -25.86
N LYS A 24 -3.52 -16.35 -24.59
CA LYS A 24 -2.84 -15.68 -23.49
C LYS A 24 -1.40 -15.37 -23.91
N LEU A 25 -1.13 -14.11 -24.14
CA LEU A 25 0.18 -13.60 -23.85
C LEU A 25 0.40 -13.86 -22.35
N GLU A 26 0.72 -15.09 -21.98
CA GLU A 26 1.65 -15.34 -20.90
C GLU A 26 2.95 -14.72 -21.37
N THR A 27 2.93 -13.41 -21.50
CA THR A 27 4.15 -12.66 -21.38
C THR A 27 4.57 -12.92 -19.95
N ASP A 28 5.40 -13.95 -19.76
CA ASP A 28 6.48 -13.77 -18.80
C ASP A 28 6.89 -12.32 -19.01
N PRO A 29 6.72 -11.44 -18.04
CA PRO A 29 7.16 -10.10 -18.28
C PRO A 29 8.61 -10.24 -18.67
N VAL A 30 8.94 -9.81 -19.88
CA VAL A 30 10.30 -9.51 -20.26
C VAL A 30 10.68 -8.31 -19.39
N GLY A 31 10.53 -8.51 -18.07
CA GLY A 31 10.86 -7.60 -17.02
C GLY A 31 12.35 -7.64 -16.86
N VAL A 32 12.93 -6.51 -16.61
CA VAL A 32 14.30 -6.41 -16.16
C VAL A 32 14.40 -7.30 -14.92
N PRO A 33 15.16 -8.42 -14.94
CA PRO A 33 15.20 -9.37 -13.83
C PRO A 33 15.52 -8.71 -12.49
N GLU A 34 16.23 -7.57 -12.51
CA GLU A 34 16.54 -6.76 -11.35
C GLU A 34 15.30 -6.16 -10.67
N LEU A 35 14.18 -6.01 -11.39
CA LEU A 35 12.93 -5.46 -10.86
C LEU A 35 11.89 -6.53 -10.49
N GLU A 36 12.19 -7.80 -10.73
CA GLU A 36 11.25 -8.90 -10.46
C GLU A 36 10.81 -8.93 -8.99
N ASN A 37 11.72 -8.65 -8.06
CA ASN A 37 11.48 -8.61 -6.63
C ASN A 37 11.42 -7.18 -6.07
N TYR A 38 11.10 -6.20 -6.91
CA TYR A 38 10.97 -4.81 -6.51
C TYR A 38 9.50 -4.39 -6.50
N TYR A 39 9.00 -3.98 -5.34
CA TYR A 39 7.62 -3.56 -5.10
C TYR A 39 7.57 -2.11 -4.66
N TYR A 40 6.36 -1.54 -4.68
CA TYR A 40 6.13 -0.19 -4.18
C TYR A 40 4.95 -0.17 -3.23
N ALA A 41 5.08 0.60 -2.14
CA ALA A 41 4.00 0.93 -1.24
C ALA A 41 3.75 2.44 -1.23
N GLY A 42 2.49 2.83 -1.14
CA GLY A 42 2.09 4.24 -1.02
C GLY A 42 0.78 4.39 -0.28
N PHE A 43 0.60 5.51 0.40
CA PHE A 43 -0.68 5.83 1.01
C PHE A 43 -1.75 6.00 -0.07
N PHE A 44 -2.87 5.30 0.10
CA PHE A 44 -3.98 5.26 -0.85
C PHE A 44 -5.16 6.07 -0.33
N SER A 45 -5.05 7.40 -0.43
CA SER A 45 -6.15 8.32 -0.12
C SER A 45 -5.96 9.62 -0.89
N ILE A 46 -7.06 10.28 -1.23
CA ILE A 46 -7.05 11.61 -1.85
C ILE A 46 -6.89 12.65 -0.73
N PRO A 47 -6.04 13.66 -0.89
CA PRO A 47 -5.16 13.92 -2.02
C PRO A 47 -3.89 13.05 -2.01
N TRP A 48 -3.40 12.70 -3.19
CA TRP A 48 -2.12 12.02 -3.38
C TRP A 48 -0.98 13.03 -3.22
N ASN A 49 -0.66 13.34 -1.97
CA ASN A 49 0.46 14.23 -1.64
C ASN A 49 1.01 13.88 -0.25
N ASN A 50 2.17 14.40 0.06
CA ASN A 50 2.86 14.18 1.32
C ASN A 50 2.44 15.17 2.43
N THR A 51 1.36 15.92 2.27
CA THR A 51 0.90 16.93 3.25
C THR A 51 -0.42 16.56 3.91
N ALA A 52 -1.06 15.46 3.48
CA ALA A 52 -2.35 15.04 4.01
C ALA A 52 -2.29 14.79 5.52
N THR A 53 -3.17 15.47 6.25
CA THR A 53 -3.24 15.46 7.72
C THR A 53 -4.61 15.00 8.18
N ALA A 54 -4.65 14.01 9.07
CA ALA A 54 -5.85 13.66 9.82
C ALA A 54 -5.88 14.49 11.10
N SER A 55 -6.78 15.48 11.17
CA SER A 55 -7.00 16.28 12.38
C SER A 55 -8.12 15.66 13.19
N VAL A 56 -7.85 15.34 14.44
CA VAL A 56 -8.75 14.61 15.33
C VAL A 56 -8.80 15.23 16.73
N LEU A 57 -9.89 15.01 17.42
CA LEU A 57 -10.05 15.45 18.81
C LEU A 57 -9.48 14.37 19.75
N ARG A 58 -8.97 14.81 20.94
CA ARG A 58 -8.44 13.90 21.96
C ARG A 58 -9.45 12.88 22.47
N ASN A 59 -10.72 13.24 22.51
CA ASN A 59 -11.81 12.36 22.95
C ASN A 59 -12.38 11.49 21.83
N GLN A 60 -11.76 11.48 20.65
CA GLN A 60 -12.19 10.62 19.56
C GLN A 60 -12.01 9.14 19.93
N THR A 61 -13.07 8.35 19.77
CA THR A 61 -13.04 6.90 19.99
C THR A 61 -12.81 6.09 18.72
N ALA A 62 -13.16 6.66 17.55
CA ALA A 62 -12.97 6.00 16.27
C ALA A 62 -11.48 5.92 15.90
N LEU A 63 -11.06 4.80 15.33
CA LEU A 63 -9.69 4.62 14.86
C LEU A 63 -9.41 5.54 13.67
N ILE A 64 -8.24 6.18 13.69
CA ILE A 64 -7.68 6.86 12.52
C ILE A 64 -7.18 5.79 11.55
N LYS A 65 -7.44 5.96 10.26
CA LYS A 65 -7.18 4.97 9.22
C LYS A 65 -6.38 5.57 8.08
N PHE A 66 -5.26 4.94 7.75
CA PHE A 66 -4.48 5.29 6.56
C PHE A 66 -4.33 4.07 5.68
N PRO A 67 -5.14 3.94 4.61
CA PRO A 67 -4.98 2.88 3.64
C PRO A 67 -3.62 2.98 2.95
N VAL A 68 -2.94 1.85 2.80
CA VAL A 68 -1.69 1.69 2.06
C VAL A 68 -1.95 0.74 0.91
N LYS A 69 -1.64 1.17 -0.30
CA LYS A 69 -1.68 0.33 -1.50
C LYS A 69 -0.30 -0.26 -1.74
N PHE A 70 -0.28 -1.57 -1.93
CA PHE A 70 0.88 -2.35 -2.30
C PHE A 70 0.82 -2.70 -3.78
N HIS A 71 1.87 -2.42 -4.50
CA HIS A 71 1.97 -2.67 -5.94
C HIS A 71 2.94 -3.82 -6.19
N SER A 72 2.38 -4.95 -6.56
CA SER A 72 3.06 -6.13 -7.07
C SER A 72 2.34 -6.59 -8.33
N SER A 73 3.08 -6.98 -9.35
CA SER A 73 2.53 -7.52 -10.58
C SER A 73 2.14 -9.00 -10.44
N TYR A 74 2.70 -9.70 -9.47
CA TYR A 74 2.53 -11.14 -9.31
C TYR A 74 2.14 -11.53 -7.89
N LEU A 75 1.49 -12.69 -7.77
CA LEU A 75 1.39 -13.41 -6.51
C LEU A 75 2.76 -13.98 -6.16
N ARG A 76 3.03 -14.13 -4.86
CA ARG A 76 4.29 -14.66 -4.37
C ARG A 76 4.05 -15.85 -3.45
N ASP A 77 5.07 -16.68 -3.29
CA ASP A 77 5.10 -17.78 -2.33
C ASP A 77 5.52 -17.34 -0.92
N TYR A 78 5.81 -16.06 -0.74
CA TYR A 78 6.19 -15.41 0.52
C TYR A 78 5.34 -14.16 0.79
N ASP A 79 5.45 -13.64 2.01
CA ASP A 79 4.67 -12.51 2.52
C ASP A 79 5.54 -11.24 2.55
N PRO A 80 5.53 -10.39 1.49
CA PRO A 80 6.26 -9.13 1.54
C PRO A 80 5.64 -8.16 2.53
N SER A 81 6.46 -7.28 3.11
CA SER A 81 5.99 -6.27 4.05
C SER A 81 6.45 -4.86 3.66
N ALA A 82 5.51 -3.91 3.69
CA ALA A 82 5.83 -2.49 3.73
C ALA A 82 6.20 -2.08 5.16
N GLN A 83 7.17 -1.21 5.30
CA GLN A 83 7.59 -0.69 6.59
C GLN A 83 7.21 0.78 6.73
N TYR A 84 7.00 1.22 7.97
CA TYR A 84 6.76 2.62 8.28
C TYR A 84 7.36 3.02 9.62
N ALA A 85 7.71 4.30 9.72
CA ALA A 85 8.25 4.92 10.92
C ALA A 85 7.39 6.10 11.35
N LEU A 86 7.41 6.38 12.65
CA LEU A 86 6.81 7.57 13.24
C LEU A 86 7.91 8.60 13.47
N ILE A 87 7.81 9.76 12.82
CA ILE A 87 8.84 10.79 12.82
C ILE A 87 8.39 11.95 13.69
N THR A 88 9.22 12.28 14.66
CA THR A 88 9.03 13.43 15.58
C THR A 88 10.01 14.57 15.33
N THR A 89 11.10 14.27 14.63
CA THR A 89 12.16 15.24 14.33
C THR A 89 11.62 16.42 13.52
N GLY A 90 11.90 17.65 13.96
CA GLY A 90 11.44 18.87 13.30
C GLY A 90 9.98 19.22 13.56
N ILE A 91 9.26 18.48 14.41
CA ILE A 91 7.87 18.76 14.78
C ILE A 91 7.85 19.49 16.13
N THR A 92 7.23 20.66 16.14
CA THR A 92 6.90 21.36 17.39
C THR A 92 5.77 20.63 18.09
N ASN A 93 5.90 20.30 19.37
CA ASN A 93 4.94 19.53 20.15
C ASN A 93 4.62 18.16 19.53
N PRO A 94 5.58 17.25 19.40
CA PRO A 94 5.35 15.95 18.83
C PRO A 94 4.37 15.13 19.68
N ALA A 95 3.50 14.37 19.02
CA ALA A 95 2.67 13.38 19.66
C ALA A 95 3.50 12.14 20.02
N VAL A 96 3.27 11.57 21.20
CA VAL A 96 4.05 10.47 21.78
C VAL A 96 3.22 9.20 21.81
N VAL A 97 3.80 8.10 21.29
CA VAL A 97 3.18 6.77 21.36
C VAL A 97 3.04 6.31 22.81
N GLY A 98 1.88 5.78 23.17
CA GLY A 98 1.54 5.34 24.52
C GLY A 98 1.10 6.47 25.45
N GLN A 99 1.13 7.74 24.98
CA GLN A 99 0.68 8.90 25.74
C GLN A 99 -0.43 9.66 25.01
N ASP A 100 -0.23 10.02 23.73
CA ASP A 100 -1.22 10.74 22.90
C ASP A 100 -2.00 9.78 22.01
N PHE A 101 -1.38 8.70 21.58
CA PHE A 101 -1.99 7.68 20.72
C PHE A 101 -1.25 6.34 20.84
N GLU A 102 -1.89 5.29 20.30
CA GLU A 102 -1.28 3.97 20.10
C GLU A 102 -1.39 3.56 18.63
N VAL A 103 -0.39 2.81 18.17
CA VAL A 103 -0.47 2.05 16.92
C VAL A 103 -1.20 0.75 17.23
N VAL A 104 -2.26 0.46 16.50
CA VAL A 104 -3.13 -0.69 16.77
C VAL A 104 -3.46 -1.46 15.50
N ASP A 105 -3.94 -2.67 15.67
CA ASP A 105 -4.55 -3.44 14.58
C ASP A 105 -6.00 -2.97 14.34
N LYS A 106 -6.66 -3.57 13.36
CA LYS A 106 -8.06 -3.30 13.01
C LYS A 106 -9.04 -3.56 14.18
N SER A 107 -8.67 -4.43 15.11
CA SER A 107 -9.46 -4.75 16.33
C SER A 107 -9.15 -3.84 17.52
N GLY A 108 -8.15 -2.94 17.37
CA GLY A 108 -7.74 -2.03 18.43
C GLY A 108 -6.68 -2.58 19.37
N ASN A 109 -6.11 -3.76 19.07
CA ASN A 109 -5.00 -4.31 19.86
C ASN A 109 -3.70 -3.60 19.50
N LYS A 110 -2.88 -3.32 20.52
CA LYS A 110 -1.63 -2.61 20.37
C LYS A 110 -0.62 -3.40 19.52
N ILE A 111 0.00 -2.70 18.57
CA ILE A 111 1.12 -3.18 17.77
C ILE A 111 2.40 -2.53 18.31
N THR A 112 3.45 -3.33 18.49
CA THR A 112 4.77 -2.85 18.91
C THR A 112 5.71 -2.74 17.72
N SER A 113 6.56 -1.72 17.72
CA SER A 113 7.61 -1.57 16.72
C SER A 113 8.83 -2.42 17.07
N SER A 114 9.59 -2.78 16.05
CA SER A 114 10.96 -3.27 16.20
C SER A 114 11.93 -2.15 15.87
N ASN A 115 12.71 -1.68 16.82
CA ASN A 115 13.65 -0.54 16.64
C ASN A 115 12.99 0.72 16.05
N GLY A 116 11.75 1.04 16.45
CA GLY A 116 11.01 2.19 15.95
C GLY A 116 10.36 1.99 14.57
N ILE A 117 10.52 0.84 13.95
CA ILE A 117 9.91 0.48 12.66
C ILE A 117 8.73 -0.46 12.87
N TYR A 118 7.63 -0.17 12.23
CA TYR A 118 6.43 -1.00 12.15
C TYR A 118 6.36 -1.67 10.78
N ALA A 119 5.68 -2.80 10.69
CA ALA A 119 5.48 -3.52 9.45
C ALA A 119 3.99 -3.71 9.15
N LEU A 120 3.65 -3.66 7.87
CA LEU A 120 2.35 -4.00 7.31
C LEU A 120 2.57 -5.14 6.32
N VAL A 121 2.06 -6.33 6.65
CA VAL A 121 2.32 -7.56 5.88
C VAL A 121 1.26 -7.71 4.79
N PHE A 122 1.68 -8.06 3.59
CA PHE A 122 0.83 -8.34 2.43
C PHE A 122 0.93 -9.83 2.05
N PRO A 123 0.08 -10.71 2.62
CA PRO A 123 0.18 -12.15 2.40
C PRO A 123 0.23 -12.50 0.91
N LYS A 124 1.30 -13.19 0.50
CA LYS A 124 1.58 -13.62 -0.89
C LYS A 124 1.46 -12.51 -1.94
N ALA A 125 1.57 -11.25 -1.53
CA ALA A 125 1.25 -10.08 -2.36
C ALA A 125 -0.17 -10.14 -3.01
N GLU A 126 -1.08 -10.96 -2.46
CA GLU A 126 -2.44 -11.13 -2.95
C GLU A 126 -3.32 -9.92 -2.60
N THR A 127 -3.29 -9.50 -1.34
CA THR A 127 -3.96 -8.28 -0.89
C THR A 127 -3.20 -7.06 -1.40
N LYS A 128 -3.92 -6.16 -2.08
CA LYS A 128 -3.31 -4.95 -2.66
C LYS A 128 -3.50 -3.71 -1.80
N ILE A 129 -4.39 -3.72 -0.82
CA ILE A 129 -4.65 -2.60 0.09
C ILE A 129 -4.80 -3.16 1.49
N ASP A 130 -4.02 -2.61 2.42
CA ASP A 130 -4.21 -2.78 3.85
C ASP A 130 -4.14 -1.43 4.55
N THR A 131 -4.43 -1.35 5.83
CA THR A 131 -4.65 -0.08 6.53
C THR A 131 -3.85 0.00 7.82
N LEU A 132 -3.17 1.13 8.03
CA LEU A 132 -2.60 1.50 9.32
C LEU A 132 -3.69 2.06 10.21
N TYR A 133 -3.74 1.62 11.46
CA TYR A 133 -4.72 2.07 12.43
C TYR A 133 -4.03 2.72 13.61
N PHE A 134 -4.61 3.85 14.07
CA PHE A 134 -4.15 4.57 15.24
C PHE A 134 -5.32 4.86 16.16
N LYS A 135 -5.13 4.62 17.45
CA LYS A 135 -6.09 4.90 18.51
C LYS A 135 -5.64 6.11 19.29
N VAL A 136 -6.43 7.17 19.32
CA VAL A 136 -6.16 8.35 20.15
C VAL A 136 -6.37 7.99 21.61
N LEU A 137 -5.47 8.43 22.45
CA LEU A 137 -5.58 8.33 23.91
C LEU A 137 -6.10 9.67 24.46
N ASN A 138 -7.22 9.62 25.18
CA ASN A 138 -7.83 10.79 25.77
C ASN A 138 -7.03 11.23 27.03
N ASN A 139 -5.87 11.86 26.78
CA ASN A 139 -5.07 12.45 27.84
C ASN A 139 -5.45 13.92 28.08
N GLN A 140 -5.06 14.46 29.23
CA GLN A 140 -5.36 15.83 29.65
C GLN A 140 -4.25 16.82 29.26
N LEU A 141 -3.32 16.43 28.39
CA LEU A 141 -2.21 17.29 27.98
C LEU A 141 -2.73 18.45 27.12
N PRO A 142 -2.32 19.70 27.41
CA PRO A 142 -2.78 20.85 26.65
C PRO A 142 -2.12 20.94 25.27
N GLY A 143 -2.78 21.65 24.38
CA GLY A 143 -2.26 22.04 23.09
C GLY A 143 -2.36 20.92 22.02
N THR A 144 -2.12 21.35 20.81
CA THR A 144 -2.13 20.47 19.62
C THR A 144 -0.84 19.66 19.56
N ARG A 145 -0.96 18.35 19.34
CA ARG A 145 0.14 17.42 19.16
C ARG A 145 0.15 16.88 17.74
N ARG A 146 1.33 16.70 17.16
CA ARG A 146 1.45 16.25 15.77
C ARG A 146 2.46 15.11 15.66
N ILE A 147 2.22 14.18 14.74
CA ILE A 147 3.15 13.11 14.36
C ILE A 147 3.15 12.97 12.85
N GLU A 148 4.31 12.70 12.28
CA GLU A 148 4.49 12.33 10.88
C GLU A 148 4.64 10.81 10.78
N ILE A 149 3.99 10.20 9.81
CA ILE A 149 4.03 8.78 9.52
C ILE A 149 4.65 8.62 8.14
N ASN A 150 5.82 8.00 8.05
CA ASN A 150 6.52 7.77 6.80
C ASN A 150 6.57 6.29 6.46
N LEU A 151 6.10 5.93 5.27
CA LEU A 151 6.52 4.67 4.67
C LEU A 151 8.01 4.75 4.39
N VAL A 152 8.74 3.70 4.67
CA VAL A 152 10.19 3.62 4.47
C VAL A 152 10.52 2.43 3.57
N THR A 153 11.61 2.55 2.81
CA THR A 153 12.08 1.46 1.98
C THR A 153 12.48 0.26 2.84
N ASN A 154 11.95 -0.91 2.52
CA ASN A 154 12.29 -2.17 3.15
C ASN A 154 13.07 -3.04 2.15
N THR A 155 14.34 -3.29 2.43
CA THR A 155 15.18 -4.16 1.60
C THR A 155 15.57 -5.39 2.41
N THR A 156 15.27 -6.55 1.85
CA THR A 156 15.63 -7.87 2.37
C THR A 156 16.54 -8.59 1.37
N GLN A 157 16.98 -9.79 1.69
CA GLN A 157 17.71 -10.63 0.73
C GLN A 157 16.83 -11.10 -0.44
N GLN A 158 15.51 -11.15 -0.24
CA GLN A 158 14.56 -11.72 -1.19
C GLN A 158 13.84 -10.66 -2.01
N TYR A 159 13.58 -9.47 -1.44
CA TYR A 159 12.82 -8.42 -2.11
C TYR A 159 13.13 -7.03 -1.58
N THR A 160 12.75 -6.02 -2.35
CA THR A 160 12.74 -4.62 -1.93
C THR A 160 11.34 -4.03 -2.10
N VAL A 161 10.84 -3.36 -1.07
CA VAL A 161 9.64 -2.53 -1.12
C VAL A 161 10.04 -1.07 -1.04
N GLY A 162 10.01 -0.38 -2.17
CA GLY A 162 10.21 1.07 -2.25
C GLY A 162 8.94 1.85 -1.88
N THR A 163 9.05 3.16 -1.86
CA THR A 163 7.94 4.06 -1.55
C THR A 163 7.64 5.01 -2.70
N PHE A 164 6.38 5.40 -2.88
CA PHE A 164 6.03 6.44 -3.84
C PHE A 164 6.43 7.81 -3.31
N SER A 165 7.26 8.54 -4.04
CA SER A 165 7.80 9.85 -3.64
C SER A 165 6.72 10.89 -3.31
N GLN A 166 5.54 10.78 -3.90
CA GLN A 166 4.41 11.69 -3.68
C GLN A 166 3.36 11.19 -2.68
N ALA A 167 3.50 9.95 -2.18
CA ALA A 167 2.49 9.33 -1.32
C ALA A 167 3.10 8.46 -0.22
N PHE A 168 4.29 8.80 0.29
CA PHE A 168 4.93 8.04 1.36
C PHE A 168 4.71 8.65 2.76
N LYS A 169 4.10 9.83 2.85
CA LYS A 169 3.99 10.61 4.10
C LYS A 169 2.54 10.96 4.44
N ARG A 170 2.19 10.87 5.74
CA ARG A 170 0.93 11.34 6.32
C ARG A 170 1.18 11.98 7.68
N PHE A 171 0.22 12.77 8.14
CA PHE A 171 0.26 13.39 9.46
C PHE A 171 -1.00 13.08 10.26
N ILE A 172 -0.84 12.97 11.58
CA ILE A 172 -1.93 13.05 12.54
C ILE A 172 -1.73 14.32 13.36
N GLU A 173 -2.81 15.06 13.57
CA GLU A 173 -2.87 16.22 14.45
C GLU A 173 -3.96 15.99 15.48
N ILE A 174 -3.59 15.92 16.76
CA ILE A 174 -4.47 15.67 17.91
C ILE A 174 -4.67 17.00 18.65
N ARG A 175 -5.94 17.41 18.76
CA ARG A 175 -6.37 18.70 19.36
C ARG A 175 -7.12 18.49 20.65
#